data_fd9a1d8972e2ab8ebc872cadd4f61253
#
_entry.id   fd9a1d8972e2ab8ebc872cadd4f61253
#
_cell.length_a   1.000
_cell.length_b   1.000
_cell.length_c   1.000
_cell.angle_alpha   90.00
_cell.angle_beta   90.00
_cell.angle_gamma   90.00
#
_symmetry.space_group_name_H-M   'P 1'
#
loop_
_entity.id
_entity.type
_entity.pdbx_description
1 polymer ?
#
loop_
_entity_poly.entity_id
_entity_poly.type
_entity_poly.pdbx_seq_one_letter_code
_entity_poly.pdbx_strand_id
1 'polypeptide(L)'
;MRTYALSAAVLAALCVAAPSAVAQAAAAQSCKGGDAVFRVHSDNIETTKKQAADYKPGARDYYVRDFNDNENLYLKAALSPSRRQDWLGRWKDPKFVKCMNIALDELAAIAKKTLPSYRPSGHTVRNAAEERLLLTGVKDLAQATVLSSGLASSSWKIEQNRRGIPVARYKHGMVHARYRGVDDGFCRIVYVNIVQDHAGGGTYGDSRAVYIKSEFAGCP
;
A
#
# COMPACT_ATOMS: atom_id res chain seq x y z
N MET A 1 -38.56 -25.89 44.92
CA MET A 1 -38.77 -24.58 44.31
C MET A 1 -37.44 -23.83 44.32
N ARG A 2 -36.77 -23.68 43.19
CA ARG A 2 -35.52 -22.91 43.05
C ARG A 2 -35.80 -21.72 42.16
N THR A 3 -35.74 -20.53 42.74
CA THR A 3 -35.91 -19.25 42.09
C THR A 3 -34.58 -18.84 41.40
N TYR A 4 -34.56 -18.68 40.07
CA TYR A 4 -33.45 -18.13 39.33
C TYR A 4 -33.65 -16.61 39.24
N ALA A 5 -32.67 -15.85 39.77
CA ALA A 5 -32.58 -14.42 39.60
C ALA A 5 -31.89 -14.12 38.26
N LEU A 6 -32.58 -13.46 37.34
CA LEU A 6 -32.05 -12.94 36.10
C LEU A 6 -31.34 -11.61 36.40
N SER A 7 -30.01 -11.58 36.26
CA SER A 7 -29.22 -10.36 36.26
C SER A 7 -29.25 -9.73 34.87
N ALA A 8 -29.93 -8.60 34.73
CA ALA A 8 -29.89 -7.78 33.52
C ALA A 8 -28.58 -6.99 33.47
N ALA A 9 -27.66 -7.37 32.57
CA ALA A 9 -26.48 -6.59 32.26
C ALA A 9 -26.87 -5.46 31.27
N VAL A 10 -26.83 -4.21 31.73
CA VAL A 10 -27.02 -3.03 30.90
C VAL A 10 -25.71 -2.78 30.11
N LEU A 11 -25.71 -3.09 28.82
CA LEU A 11 -24.65 -2.69 27.89
C LEU A 11 -24.82 -1.19 27.58
N ALA A 12 -24.00 -0.35 28.18
CA ALA A 12 -23.85 1.05 27.78
C ALA A 12 -23.05 1.09 26.46
N ALA A 13 -23.74 1.25 25.33
CA ALA A 13 -23.14 1.54 24.05
C ALA A 13 -22.59 2.98 24.06
N LEU A 14 -21.27 3.14 24.17
CA LEU A 14 -20.58 4.40 23.96
C LEU A 14 -20.68 4.76 22.47
N CYS A 15 -21.67 5.54 22.09
CA CYS A 15 -21.73 6.24 20.81
C CYS A 15 -20.63 7.29 20.76
N VAL A 16 -19.46 6.95 20.20
CA VAL A 16 -18.47 7.95 19.83
C VAL A 16 -19.02 8.66 18.59
N ALA A 17 -19.66 9.81 18.81
CA ALA A 17 -20.14 10.68 17.73
C ALA A 17 -18.94 11.15 16.90
N ALA A 18 -18.97 10.92 15.59
CA ALA A 18 -17.99 11.50 14.67
C ALA A 18 -18.05 13.03 14.77
N PRO A 19 -16.90 13.73 14.81
CA PRO A 19 -16.88 15.19 14.90
C PRO A 19 -17.60 15.80 13.69
N SER A 20 -18.38 16.87 13.94
CA SER A 20 -19.12 17.55 12.86
C SER A 20 -18.15 18.16 11.85
N ALA A 21 -18.57 18.28 10.58
CA ALA A 21 -17.77 18.89 9.50
C ALA A 21 -17.25 20.29 9.86
N VAL A 22 -18.01 21.05 10.67
CA VAL A 22 -17.62 22.38 11.18
C VAL A 22 -16.45 22.29 12.15
N ALA A 23 -16.43 21.28 13.04
CA ALA A 23 -15.32 21.07 13.97
C ALA A 23 -14.04 20.61 13.24
N GLN A 24 -14.18 19.83 12.16
CA GLN A 24 -13.05 19.44 11.31
C GLN A 24 -12.48 20.63 10.53
N ALA A 25 -13.32 21.50 9.97
CA ALA A 25 -12.89 22.70 9.25
C ALA A 25 -12.17 23.71 10.18
N ALA A 26 -12.68 23.94 11.38
CA ALA A 26 -12.02 24.78 12.38
C ALA A 26 -10.68 24.21 12.85
N ALA A 27 -10.58 22.90 13.03
CA ALA A 27 -9.34 22.23 13.38
C ALA A 27 -8.29 22.30 12.25
N ALA A 28 -8.70 22.15 11.00
CA ALA A 28 -7.82 22.30 9.83
C ALA A 28 -7.26 23.73 9.71
N GLN A 29 -8.08 24.75 10.02
CA GLN A 29 -7.64 26.15 9.97
C GLN A 29 -6.60 26.47 11.05
N SER A 30 -6.66 25.84 12.23
CA SER A 30 -5.67 26.00 13.30
C SER A 30 -4.32 25.35 12.99
N CYS A 31 -4.24 24.53 11.94
CA CYS A 31 -3.04 23.83 11.50
C CYS A 31 -2.21 24.59 10.46
N LYS A 32 -2.67 25.78 10.03
CA LYS A 32 -1.89 26.65 9.14
C LYS A 32 -0.78 27.36 9.93
N GLY A 33 0.46 27.37 9.39
CA GLY A 33 1.56 28.17 9.94
C GLY A 33 2.45 27.47 10.95
N GLY A 34 2.73 26.20 10.79
CA GLY A 34 3.74 25.46 11.56
C GLY A 34 5.20 25.81 11.19
N ASP A 35 6.14 25.24 11.93
CA ASP A 35 7.57 25.33 11.64
C ASP A 35 7.94 24.70 10.26
N ALA A 36 9.23 24.75 9.90
CA ALA A 36 9.70 24.22 8.61
C ALA A 36 9.41 22.73 8.45
N VAL A 37 9.52 21.94 9.51
CA VAL A 37 9.25 20.49 9.50
C VAL A 37 7.77 20.24 9.24
N PHE A 38 6.89 20.98 9.93
CA PHE A 38 5.45 20.88 9.72
C PHE A 38 5.07 21.19 8.27
N ARG A 39 5.64 22.27 7.69
CA ARG A 39 5.35 22.66 6.30
C ARG A 39 5.76 21.58 5.31
N VAL A 40 6.95 20.99 5.44
CA VAL A 40 7.42 19.92 4.55
C VAL A 40 6.47 18.73 4.57
N HIS A 41 6.03 18.26 5.73
CA HIS A 41 5.11 17.12 5.82
C HIS A 41 3.71 17.49 5.30
N SER A 42 3.21 18.67 5.63
CA SER A 42 1.93 19.17 5.15
C SER A 42 1.91 19.27 3.61
N ASP A 43 2.91 19.85 3.00
CA ASP A 43 3.02 20.02 1.53
C ASP A 43 3.11 18.65 0.82
N ASN A 44 3.84 17.70 1.39
CA ASN A 44 3.91 16.35 0.86
C ASN A 44 2.57 15.60 0.96
N ILE A 45 1.82 15.77 2.07
CA ILE A 45 0.48 15.19 2.19
C ILE A 45 -0.48 15.83 1.20
N GLU A 46 -0.46 17.16 1.02
CA GLU A 46 -1.28 17.86 0.03
C GLU A 46 -0.95 17.40 -1.40
N THR A 47 0.32 17.21 -1.71
CA THR A 47 0.75 16.64 -2.99
C THR A 47 0.18 15.22 -3.18
N THR A 48 0.27 14.37 -2.14
CA THR A 48 -0.27 13.02 -2.18
C THR A 48 -1.80 13.01 -2.32
N LYS A 49 -2.52 13.96 -1.69
CA LYS A 49 -3.97 14.11 -1.86
C LYS A 49 -4.35 14.45 -3.29
N LYS A 50 -3.62 15.38 -3.95
CA LYS A 50 -3.83 15.70 -5.37
C LYS A 50 -3.62 14.47 -6.25
N GLN A 51 -2.50 13.77 -6.05
CA GLN A 51 -2.22 12.52 -6.77
C GLN A 51 -3.33 11.49 -6.58
N ALA A 52 -3.82 11.33 -5.36
CA ALA A 52 -4.91 10.41 -5.05
C ALA A 52 -6.23 10.83 -5.72
N ALA A 53 -6.57 12.12 -5.74
CA ALA A 53 -7.78 12.64 -6.37
C ALA A 53 -7.76 12.48 -7.90
N ASP A 54 -6.61 12.70 -8.51
CA ASP A 54 -6.40 12.62 -9.97
C ASP A 54 -6.12 11.19 -10.46
N TYR A 55 -5.94 10.24 -9.53
CA TYR A 55 -5.61 8.87 -9.88
C TYR A 55 -6.70 8.19 -10.69
N LYS A 56 -6.29 7.61 -11.82
CA LYS A 56 -7.13 6.76 -12.68
C LYS A 56 -6.46 5.41 -12.90
N PRO A 57 -7.19 4.29 -12.75
CA PRO A 57 -6.64 2.98 -13.06
C PRO A 57 -6.04 2.95 -14.47
N GLY A 58 -4.81 2.44 -14.59
CA GLY A 58 -4.10 2.39 -15.87
C GLY A 58 -3.46 3.71 -16.32
N ALA A 59 -3.45 4.74 -15.49
CA ALA A 59 -2.76 5.99 -15.77
C ALA A 59 -1.28 5.74 -16.13
N ARG A 60 -0.83 6.37 -17.22
CA ARG A 60 0.57 6.31 -17.67
C ARG A 60 1.42 7.45 -17.10
N ASP A 61 0.77 8.47 -16.56
CA ASP A 61 1.45 9.58 -15.92
C ASP A 61 2.20 9.08 -14.69
N TYR A 62 3.51 9.25 -14.71
CA TYR A 62 4.41 8.82 -13.65
C TYR A 62 4.02 9.46 -12.30
N TYR A 63 3.69 10.76 -12.30
CA TYR A 63 3.31 11.51 -11.11
C TYR A 63 2.03 10.96 -10.44
N VAL A 64 1.01 10.65 -11.24
CA VAL A 64 -0.27 10.12 -10.74
C VAL A 64 -0.16 8.66 -10.35
N ARG A 65 0.65 7.89 -11.07
CA ARG A 65 0.84 6.45 -10.82
C ARG A 65 1.58 6.17 -9.52
N ASP A 66 2.62 6.94 -9.22
CA ASP A 66 3.54 6.63 -8.12
C ASP A 66 2.97 6.95 -6.74
N PHE A 67 1.87 7.74 -6.63
CA PHE A 67 1.28 7.98 -5.32
C PHE A 67 0.81 6.67 -4.66
N ASN A 68 0.36 5.68 -5.46
CA ASN A 68 -0.17 4.41 -4.97
C ASN A 68 0.93 3.41 -4.56
N ASP A 69 2.19 3.76 -4.67
CA ASP A 69 3.26 2.90 -4.20
C ASP A 69 3.15 2.73 -2.67
N ASN A 70 3.18 1.46 -2.21
CA ASN A 70 3.17 1.14 -0.77
C ASN A 70 4.40 1.71 -0.02
N GLU A 71 5.43 2.16 -0.73
CA GLU A 71 6.56 2.89 -0.14
C GLU A 71 6.22 4.36 0.12
N ASN A 72 5.12 4.89 -0.42
CA ASN A 72 4.64 6.22 -0.08
C ASN A 72 4.26 6.28 1.41
N LEU A 73 5.09 6.98 2.18
CA LEU A 73 4.98 7.08 3.64
C LEU A 73 3.61 7.60 4.09
N TYR A 74 3.09 8.63 3.42
CA TYR A 74 1.86 9.29 3.83
C TYR A 74 0.63 8.46 3.48
N LEU A 75 0.62 7.86 2.29
CA LEU A 75 -0.46 6.94 1.92
C LEU A 75 -0.50 5.73 2.84
N LYS A 76 0.67 5.16 3.17
CA LYS A 76 0.81 4.06 4.11
C LYS A 76 0.31 4.43 5.51
N ALA A 77 0.66 5.63 6.01
CA ALA A 77 0.18 6.13 7.30
C ALA A 77 -1.32 6.47 7.27
N ALA A 78 -1.86 6.91 6.13
CA ALA A 78 -3.29 7.19 5.98
C ALA A 78 -4.14 5.91 6.01
N LEU A 79 -3.67 4.82 5.39
CA LEU A 79 -4.44 3.59 5.18
C LEU A 79 -4.14 2.47 6.19
N SER A 80 -3.10 2.59 7.03
CA SER A 80 -2.73 1.59 8.02
C SER A 80 -2.63 2.22 9.41
N PRO A 81 -3.55 1.88 10.35
CA PRO A 81 -3.54 2.42 11.71
C PRO A 81 -2.21 2.19 12.45
N SER A 82 -1.61 1.00 12.31
CA SER A 82 -0.33 0.68 12.94
C SER A 82 0.81 1.54 12.39
N ARG A 83 0.88 1.74 11.07
CA ARG A 83 1.90 2.59 10.43
C ARG A 83 1.72 4.06 10.78
N ARG A 84 0.46 4.51 10.91
CA ARG A 84 0.14 5.85 11.39
C ARG A 84 0.67 6.05 12.81
N GLN A 85 0.38 5.12 13.70
CA GLN A 85 0.85 5.19 15.09
C GLN A 85 2.38 5.19 15.17
N ASP A 86 3.06 4.31 14.43
CA ASP A 86 4.53 4.25 14.37
C ASP A 86 5.13 5.56 13.85
N TRP A 87 4.51 6.17 12.84
CA TRP A 87 5.02 7.41 12.27
C TRP A 87 4.76 8.61 13.19
N LEU A 88 3.54 8.77 13.69
CA LEU A 88 3.16 9.88 14.56
C LEU A 88 3.83 9.79 15.93
N GLY A 89 4.08 8.59 16.45
CA GLY A 89 4.73 8.35 17.72
C GLY A 89 6.18 8.85 17.81
N ARG A 90 6.79 9.19 16.68
CA ARG A 90 8.14 9.79 16.62
C ARG A 90 8.15 11.29 16.98
N TRP A 91 6.97 11.93 16.99
CA TRP A 91 6.82 13.37 17.19
C TRP A 91 6.32 13.68 18.59
N LYS A 92 7.00 14.60 19.27
CA LYS A 92 6.67 14.98 20.64
C LYS A 92 5.70 16.16 20.72
N ASP A 93 5.58 16.95 19.65
CA ASP A 93 4.67 18.10 19.61
C ASP A 93 3.22 17.64 19.40
N PRO A 94 2.33 17.81 20.39
CA PRO A 94 0.94 17.37 20.30
C PRO A 94 0.15 18.14 19.24
N LYS A 95 0.52 19.40 18.95
CA LYS A 95 -0.10 20.18 17.88
C LYS A 95 0.25 19.61 16.51
N PHE A 96 1.53 19.26 16.29
CA PHE A 96 1.98 18.59 15.09
C PHE A 96 1.23 17.27 14.88
N VAL A 97 1.19 16.40 15.90
CA VAL A 97 0.53 15.09 15.83
C VAL A 97 -0.96 15.25 15.50
N LYS A 98 -1.66 16.18 16.14
CA LYS A 98 -3.08 16.48 15.87
C LYS A 98 -3.29 16.91 14.42
N CYS A 99 -2.49 17.82 13.91
CA CYS A 99 -2.63 18.35 12.56
C CYS A 99 -2.30 17.32 11.49
N MET A 100 -1.27 16.51 11.71
CA MET A 100 -0.94 15.42 10.79
C MET A 100 -2.01 14.33 10.77
N ASN A 101 -2.64 14.01 11.92
CA ASN A 101 -3.77 13.09 11.95
C ASN A 101 -4.92 13.58 11.06
N ILE A 102 -5.31 14.86 11.17
CA ILE A 102 -6.37 15.44 10.34
C ILE A 102 -6.03 15.32 8.84
N ALA A 103 -4.80 15.71 8.46
CA ALA A 103 -4.36 15.65 7.07
C ALA A 103 -4.32 14.20 6.52
N LEU A 104 -3.92 13.22 7.34
CA LEU A 104 -3.93 11.81 6.98
C LEU A 104 -5.35 11.24 6.88
N ASP A 105 -6.30 11.69 7.70
CA ASP A 105 -7.71 11.30 7.60
C ASP A 105 -8.34 11.78 6.29
N GLU A 106 -8.03 13.01 5.87
CA GLU A 106 -8.45 13.57 4.58
C GLU A 106 -7.85 12.78 3.41
N LEU A 107 -6.55 12.46 3.46
CA LEU A 107 -5.89 11.62 2.47
C LEU A 107 -6.52 10.22 2.41
N ALA A 108 -6.81 9.61 3.56
CA ALA A 108 -7.47 8.32 3.63
C ALA A 108 -8.87 8.35 2.99
N ALA A 109 -9.64 9.42 3.24
CA ALA A 109 -10.98 9.59 2.66
C ALA A 109 -10.94 9.69 1.12
N ILE A 110 -9.94 10.39 0.56
CA ILE A 110 -9.73 10.47 -0.89
C ILE A 110 -9.31 9.10 -1.44
N ALA A 111 -8.27 8.48 -0.86
CA ALA A 111 -7.73 7.21 -1.31
C ALA A 111 -8.79 6.08 -1.27
N LYS A 112 -9.65 6.04 -0.25
CA LYS A 112 -10.77 5.09 -0.14
C LYS A 112 -11.81 5.20 -1.25
N LYS A 113 -11.89 6.33 -1.95
CA LYS A 113 -12.77 6.50 -3.12
C LYS A 113 -12.12 6.02 -4.42
N THR A 114 -10.82 6.18 -4.57
CA THR A 114 -10.10 5.93 -5.83
C THR A 114 -9.45 4.55 -5.90
N LEU A 115 -8.76 4.12 -4.85
CA LEU A 115 -8.02 2.86 -4.85
C LEU A 115 -8.88 1.59 -4.99
N PRO A 116 -10.11 1.50 -4.45
CA PRO A 116 -10.94 0.30 -4.63
C PRO A 116 -11.27 -0.01 -6.08
N SER A 117 -11.22 0.97 -6.99
CA SER A 117 -11.44 0.77 -8.43
C SER A 117 -10.21 0.19 -9.14
N TYR A 118 -9.03 0.26 -8.52
CA TYR A 118 -7.81 -0.27 -9.11
C TYR A 118 -7.85 -1.80 -9.15
N ARG A 119 -7.65 -2.37 -10.32
CA ARG A 119 -7.55 -3.82 -10.56
C ARG A 119 -6.28 -4.10 -11.34
N PRO A 120 -5.50 -5.10 -10.92
CA PRO A 120 -4.32 -5.50 -11.67
C PRO A 120 -4.71 -6.04 -13.04
N SER A 121 -3.91 -5.73 -14.06
CA SER A 121 -4.10 -6.23 -15.42
C SER A 121 -2.77 -6.69 -16.00
N GLY A 122 -2.82 -7.51 -17.06
CA GLY A 122 -1.64 -7.86 -17.85
C GLY A 122 -0.73 -8.94 -17.27
N HIS A 123 -1.14 -9.64 -16.20
CA HIS A 123 -0.39 -10.73 -15.59
C HIS A 123 -1.23 -12.02 -15.64
N THR A 124 -1.53 -12.47 -16.85
CA THR A 124 -2.47 -13.57 -17.11
C THR A 124 -1.80 -14.90 -17.45
N VAL A 125 -0.48 -14.90 -17.68
CA VAL A 125 0.27 -16.11 -17.99
C VAL A 125 0.42 -16.93 -16.71
N ARG A 126 -0.01 -18.20 -16.79
CA ARG A 126 -0.01 -19.11 -15.65
C ARG A 126 1.11 -20.14 -15.79
N ASN A 127 1.91 -20.30 -14.74
CA ASN A 127 2.91 -21.35 -14.62
C ASN A 127 3.09 -21.68 -13.14
N ALA A 128 2.65 -22.87 -12.72
CA ALA A 128 2.60 -23.23 -11.30
C ALA A 128 3.97 -23.24 -10.60
N ALA A 129 5.05 -23.54 -11.30
CA ALA A 129 6.40 -23.53 -10.73
C ALA A 129 6.89 -22.08 -10.54
N GLU A 130 6.71 -21.25 -11.56
CA GLU A 130 7.10 -19.84 -11.51
C GLU A 130 6.22 -19.04 -10.54
N GLU A 131 4.92 -19.33 -10.44
CA GLU A 131 4.03 -18.71 -9.47
C GLU A 131 4.42 -19.04 -8.02
N ARG A 132 4.82 -20.29 -7.74
CA ARG A 132 5.37 -20.64 -6.42
C ARG A 132 6.64 -19.85 -6.11
N LEU A 133 7.49 -19.66 -7.11
CA LEU A 133 8.70 -18.86 -6.94
C LEU A 133 8.36 -17.37 -6.70
N LEU A 134 7.37 -16.80 -7.40
CA LEU A 134 6.93 -15.42 -7.14
C LEU A 134 6.55 -15.21 -5.67
N LEU A 135 5.88 -16.18 -5.05
CA LEU A 135 5.46 -16.08 -3.65
C LEU A 135 6.65 -15.93 -2.69
N THR A 136 7.81 -16.50 -3.02
CA THR A 136 9.01 -16.34 -2.17
C THR A 136 9.56 -14.91 -2.15
N GLY A 137 9.21 -14.08 -3.15
CA GLY A 137 9.56 -12.65 -3.19
C GLY A 137 8.56 -11.74 -2.48
N VAL A 138 7.44 -12.28 -1.97
CA VAL A 138 6.43 -11.50 -1.24
C VAL A 138 6.82 -11.40 0.24
N LYS A 139 7.08 -10.18 0.71
CA LYS A 139 7.34 -9.94 2.12
C LYS A 139 6.08 -10.23 2.96
N ASP A 140 6.28 -10.77 4.16
CA ASP A 140 5.21 -11.04 5.13
C ASP A 140 4.07 -11.94 4.59
N LEU A 141 4.38 -12.86 3.67
CA LEU A 141 3.43 -13.77 3.04
C LEU A 141 2.62 -14.58 4.07
N ALA A 142 3.22 -14.93 5.22
CA ALA A 142 2.54 -15.65 6.30
C ALA A 142 1.33 -14.87 6.88
N GLN A 143 1.30 -13.55 6.74
CA GLN A 143 0.21 -12.67 7.16
C GLN A 143 -0.78 -12.35 6.03
N ALA A 144 -0.56 -12.92 4.83
CA ALA A 144 -1.33 -12.60 3.65
C ALA A 144 -2.16 -13.80 3.17
N THR A 145 -3.34 -13.51 2.62
CA THR A 145 -4.12 -14.45 1.81
C THR A 145 -3.90 -14.08 0.34
N VAL A 146 -3.28 -14.97 -0.42
CA VAL A 146 -3.09 -14.78 -1.86
C VAL A 146 -4.43 -14.93 -2.57
N LEU A 147 -4.82 -13.94 -3.35
CA LEU A 147 -6.07 -13.90 -4.12
C LEU A 147 -5.84 -14.32 -5.57
N SER A 148 -4.73 -13.88 -6.15
CA SER A 148 -4.27 -14.29 -7.48
C SER A 148 -2.78 -14.05 -7.64
N SER A 149 -2.16 -14.74 -8.59
CA SER A 149 -0.79 -14.50 -9.03
C SER A 149 -0.71 -14.72 -10.53
N GLY A 150 0.36 -14.29 -11.17
CA GLY A 150 0.59 -14.53 -12.59
C GLY A 150 1.80 -13.78 -13.13
N LEU A 151 2.14 -14.08 -14.37
CA LEU A 151 3.25 -13.48 -15.11
C LEU A 151 2.72 -12.60 -16.24
N ALA A 152 3.46 -11.53 -16.55
CA ALA A 152 3.15 -10.66 -17.67
C ALA A 152 3.48 -11.31 -19.04
N SER A 153 4.42 -12.25 -19.07
CA SER A 153 4.85 -12.95 -20.28
C SER A 153 5.47 -14.30 -19.91
N SER A 154 5.35 -15.27 -20.82
CA SER A 154 6.09 -16.54 -20.75
C SER A 154 7.57 -16.37 -21.16
N SER A 155 7.89 -15.30 -21.90
CA SER A 155 9.23 -15.06 -22.43
C SER A 155 10.11 -14.30 -21.44
N TRP A 156 11.39 -14.64 -21.43
CA TRP A 156 12.40 -13.91 -20.69
C TRP A 156 12.76 -12.58 -21.37
N LYS A 157 12.91 -11.52 -20.57
CA LYS A 157 13.55 -10.27 -20.98
C LYS A 157 15.01 -10.31 -20.56
N ILE A 158 15.90 -9.92 -21.47
CA ILE A 158 17.34 -9.88 -21.21
C ILE A 158 17.70 -8.47 -20.73
N GLU A 159 18.36 -8.41 -19.57
CA GLU A 159 18.98 -7.19 -19.07
C GLU A 159 20.42 -7.14 -19.55
N GLN A 160 20.83 -5.99 -20.08
CA GLN A 160 22.17 -5.75 -20.57
C GLN A 160 22.81 -4.58 -19.82
N ASN A 161 24.13 -4.65 -19.66
CA ASN A 161 24.89 -3.50 -19.15
C ASN A 161 25.04 -2.41 -20.23
N ARG A 162 25.69 -1.30 -19.87
CA ARG A 162 25.92 -0.16 -20.80
C ARG A 162 26.69 -0.52 -22.07
N ARG A 163 27.38 -1.65 -22.11
CA ARG A 163 28.13 -2.16 -23.27
C ARG A 163 27.34 -3.19 -24.10
N GLY A 164 26.05 -3.40 -23.79
CA GLY A 164 25.23 -4.37 -24.48
C GLY A 164 25.47 -5.84 -24.07
N ILE A 165 26.25 -6.08 -23.04
CA ILE A 165 26.56 -7.44 -22.56
C ILE A 165 25.43 -7.90 -21.64
N PRO A 166 24.82 -9.09 -21.85
CA PRO A 166 23.83 -9.65 -20.94
C PRO A 166 24.39 -9.81 -19.52
N VAL A 167 23.63 -9.34 -18.52
CA VAL A 167 23.97 -9.48 -17.11
C VAL A 167 22.95 -10.32 -16.34
N ALA A 168 21.71 -10.31 -16.80
CA ALA A 168 20.62 -11.10 -16.22
C ALA A 168 19.52 -11.32 -17.26
N ARG A 169 18.56 -12.18 -16.93
CA ARG A 169 17.25 -12.21 -17.57
C ARG A 169 16.15 -12.25 -16.52
N TYR A 170 14.98 -11.73 -16.87
CA TYR A 170 13.89 -11.66 -15.91
C TYR A 170 12.52 -11.82 -16.57
N LYS A 171 11.53 -12.23 -15.75
CA LYS A 171 10.11 -12.21 -16.05
C LYS A 171 9.41 -11.36 -15.00
N HIS A 172 8.51 -10.50 -15.44
CA HIS A 172 7.66 -9.74 -14.52
C HIS A 172 6.53 -10.60 -14.01
N GLY A 173 6.35 -10.64 -12.72
CA GLY A 173 5.24 -11.27 -12.04
C GLY A 173 4.51 -10.35 -11.09
N MET A 174 3.32 -10.78 -10.69
CA MET A 174 2.45 -10.07 -9.79
C MET A 174 1.76 -11.05 -8.84
N VAL A 175 1.61 -10.63 -7.59
CA VAL A 175 0.81 -11.33 -6.59
C VAL A 175 -0.22 -10.35 -6.00
N HIS A 176 -1.51 -10.66 -6.11
CA HIS A 176 -2.58 -9.92 -5.47
C HIS A 176 -2.92 -10.61 -4.15
N ALA A 177 -2.79 -9.90 -3.04
CA ALA A 177 -2.91 -10.48 -1.71
C ALA A 177 -3.65 -9.54 -0.75
N ARG A 178 -4.39 -10.14 0.20
CA ARG A 178 -5.01 -9.45 1.33
C ARG A 178 -4.17 -9.68 2.57
N TYR A 179 -3.69 -8.60 3.20
CA TYR A 179 -2.94 -8.66 4.45
C TYR A 179 -3.86 -8.51 5.66
N ARG A 180 -3.67 -9.33 6.68
CA ARG A 180 -4.48 -9.30 7.91
C ARG A 180 -4.05 -8.13 8.79
N GLY A 181 -5.01 -7.27 9.16
CA GLY A 181 -4.83 -6.22 10.18
C GLY A 181 -3.85 -5.10 9.81
N VAL A 182 -3.42 -5.01 8.54
CA VAL A 182 -2.37 -4.06 8.14
C VAL A 182 -2.91 -2.94 7.27
N ASP A 183 -3.89 -3.17 6.40
CA ASP A 183 -4.24 -2.26 5.31
C ASP A 183 -5.71 -1.78 5.32
N ASP A 184 -6.34 -1.65 6.48
CA ASP A 184 -7.69 -1.07 6.65
C ASP A 184 -8.71 -1.49 5.55
N GLY A 185 -8.72 -2.79 5.22
CA GLY A 185 -9.63 -3.38 4.23
C GLY A 185 -9.15 -3.34 2.77
N PHE A 186 -7.96 -2.81 2.49
CA PHE A 186 -7.35 -2.87 1.18
C PHE A 186 -6.62 -4.19 0.94
N CYS A 187 -6.45 -4.51 -0.34
CA CYS A 187 -5.53 -5.51 -0.82
C CYS A 187 -4.26 -4.85 -1.36
N ARG A 188 -3.22 -5.63 -1.54
CA ARG A 188 -1.99 -5.19 -2.20
C ARG A 188 -1.73 -5.98 -3.46
N ILE A 189 -1.21 -5.30 -4.44
CA ILE A 189 -0.55 -5.88 -5.60
C ILE A 189 0.94 -5.80 -5.35
N VAL A 190 1.59 -6.95 -5.26
CA VAL A 190 3.05 -7.06 -5.09
C VAL A 190 3.66 -7.43 -6.43
N TYR A 191 4.52 -6.58 -6.95
CA TYR A 191 5.29 -6.84 -8.16
C TYR A 191 6.59 -7.52 -7.80
N VAL A 192 6.84 -8.65 -8.44
CA VAL A 192 8.00 -9.52 -8.19
C VAL A 192 8.59 -9.93 -9.53
N ASN A 193 9.90 -9.78 -9.69
CA ASN A 193 10.59 -10.36 -10.83
C ASN A 193 11.13 -11.73 -10.49
N ILE A 194 11.00 -12.68 -11.43
CA ILE A 194 11.81 -13.87 -11.44
C ILE A 194 13.07 -13.51 -12.22
N VAL A 195 14.24 -13.66 -11.60
CA VAL A 195 15.53 -13.25 -12.13
C VAL A 195 16.47 -14.44 -12.19
N GLN A 196 17.24 -14.51 -13.27
CA GLN A 196 18.38 -15.41 -13.43
C GLN A 196 19.60 -14.59 -13.85
N ASP A 197 20.67 -14.67 -13.08
CA ASP A 197 21.92 -13.97 -13.39
C ASP A 197 22.65 -14.66 -14.54
N HIS A 198 23.31 -13.91 -15.41
CA HIS A 198 24.07 -14.48 -16.53
C HIS A 198 25.37 -15.13 -16.00
N ALA A 199 25.56 -16.41 -16.32
CA ALA A 199 26.69 -17.20 -15.84
C ALA A 199 27.86 -17.31 -16.86
N GLY A 200 27.76 -16.60 -17.99
CA GLY A 200 28.72 -16.69 -19.10
C GLY A 200 28.31 -17.68 -20.18
N GLY A 201 28.92 -17.57 -21.39
CA GLY A 201 28.67 -18.48 -22.50
C GLY A 201 27.21 -18.65 -22.93
N GLY A 202 26.37 -17.65 -22.69
CA GLY A 202 24.92 -17.72 -23.01
C GLY A 202 24.10 -18.53 -22.01
N THR A 203 24.68 -18.95 -20.90
CA THR A 203 23.99 -19.69 -19.81
C THR A 203 23.51 -18.74 -18.72
N TYR A 204 22.54 -19.21 -17.94
CA TYR A 204 21.95 -18.47 -16.81
C TYR A 204 21.90 -19.38 -15.58
N GLY A 205 22.07 -18.77 -14.40
CA GLY A 205 22.01 -19.47 -13.12
C GLY A 205 20.58 -19.79 -12.67
N ASP A 206 20.44 -20.15 -11.40
CA ASP A 206 19.17 -20.49 -10.79
C ASP A 206 18.20 -19.31 -10.73
N SER A 207 16.91 -19.60 -10.80
CA SER A 207 15.88 -18.62 -10.70
C SER A 207 15.68 -18.18 -9.24
N ARG A 208 15.58 -16.86 -9.01
CA ARG A 208 15.21 -16.27 -7.72
C ARG A 208 14.14 -15.23 -7.88
N ALA A 209 13.32 -15.05 -6.86
CA ALA A 209 12.33 -14.00 -6.82
C ALA A 209 12.92 -12.71 -6.20
N VAL A 210 12.64 -11.58 -6.83
CA VAL A 210 13.10 -10.26 -6.40
C VAL A 210 11.89 -9.34 -6.27
N TYR A 211 11.61 -8.88 -5.06
CA TYR A 211 10.61 -7.84 -4.80
C TYR A 211 10.96 -6.57 -5.54
N ILE A 212 9.98 -5.96 -6.19
CA ILE A 212 10.12 -4.69 -6.91
C ILE A 212 9.42 -3.58 -6.14
N LYS A 213 8.11 -3.68 -5.99
CA LYS A 213 7.26 -2.73 -5.26
C LYS A 213 5.93 -3.36 -4.91
N SER A 214 5.12 -2.66 -4.12
CA SER A 214 3.72 -3.01 -3.96
C SER A 214 2.83 -1.77 -4.02
N GLU A 215 1.58 -1.98 -4.40
CA GLU A 215 0.55 -0.94 -4.55
C GLU A 215 -0.71 -1.38 -3.81
N PHE A 216 -1.46 -0.41 -3.27
CA PHE A 216 -2.78 -0.68 -2.71
C PHE A 216 -3.80 -0.90 -3.84
N ALA A 217 -4.73 -1.82 -3.61
CA ALA A 217 -5.78 -2.16 -4.55
C ALA A 217 -7.08 -2.48 -3.82
N GLY A 218 -8.20 -2.42 -4.55
CA GLY A 218 -9.44 -2.98 -4.04
C GLY A 218 -9.33 -4.49 -3.91
N CYS A 219 -9.91 -5.03 -2.84
CA CYS A 219 -10.12 -6.46 -2.73
C CYS A 219 -11.29 -6.90 -3.64
N PRO A 220 -11.24 -8.09 -4.29
CA PRO A 220 -12.37 -8.67 -4.98
C PRO A 220 -13.49 -9.08 -4.05
#